data_be007a9dba50a9202ea5a3fa3bcf77ac
#
_entry.id   be007a9dba50a9202ea5a3fa3bcf77ac
#
_cell.length_a   1.000
_cell.length_b   1.000
_cell.length_c   1.000
_cell.angle_alpha   90.00
_cell.angle_beta   90.00
_cell.angle_gamma   90.00
#
_symmetry.space_group_name_H-M   'P 1'
#
loop_
_entity.id
_entity.type
_entity.pdbx_description
1 polymer ?
#
loop_
_entity_poly.entity_id
_entity_poly.type
_entity_poly.pdbx_seq_one_letter_code
_entity_poly.pdbx_strand_id
1 'polypeptide(L)'
;MSTPVLPLLGRGLAAGGAAGLAAGLFSLLLAEPLMDRAIRLEEARSAEEHAHGAAATAVQHHEELFSRSTQHFGLVVTAVVAGLALGVLFALAYALVHRRTGLADRPWQRALAFGAAAFVAVSLLPGLRYPANPPGVGDSGTVADRQALWLAAVVIGV
;
A
#
# COMPACT_ATOMS: atom_id res chain seq x y z
N MET A 1 29.49 21.15 -3.79
CA MET A 1 28.26 21.95 -3.67
C MET A 1 27.22 21.05 -3.03
N SER A 2 26.73 21.40 -1.82
CA SER A 2 25.70 20.64 -1.11
C SER A 2 24.38 20.80 -1.83
N THR A 3 23.78 19.70 -2.31
CA THR A 3 22.41 19.74 -2.83
C THR A 3 21.49 20.29 -1.73
N PRO A 4 20.70 21.32 -2.01
CA PRO A 4 19.81 21.89 -1.01
C PRO A 4 18.73 20.85 -0.68
N VAL A 5 18.85 20.22 0.49
CA VAL A 5 17.96 19.13 0.95
C VAL A 5 16.53 19.64 1.11
N LEU A 6 16.37 20.89 1.58
CA LEU A 6 15.06 21.45 1.88
C LEU A 6 14.12 21.57 0.66
N PRO A 7 14.58 22.14 -0.50
CA PRO A 7 13.74 22.12 -1.71
C PRO A 7 13.42 20.72 -2.23
N LEU A 8 14.33 19.76 -2.01
CA LEU A 8 14.10 18.37 -2.41
C LEU A 8 13.00 17.72 -1.56
N LEU A 9 13.03 17.94 -0.24
CA LEU A 9 11.98 17.50 0.67
C LEU A 9 10.62 18.11 0.31
N GLY A 10 10.56 19.40 0.00
CA GLY A 10 9.33 20.05 -0.44
C GLY A 10 8.74 19.42 -1.72
N ARG A 11 9.61 19.11 -2.69
CA ARG A 11 9.20 18.40 -3.91
C ARG A 11 8.74 16.97 -3.63
N GLY A 12 9.44 16.26 -2.72
CA GLY A 12 9.09 14.93 -2.28
C GLY A 12 7.71 14.90 -1.61
N LEU A 13 7.45 15.84 -0.69
CA LEU A 13 6.15 15.99 -0.03
C LEU A 13 5.04 16.28 -1.05
N ALA A 14 5.25 17.23 -1.97
CA ALA A 14 4.24 17.58 -2.95
C ALA A 14 3.92 16.41 -3.89
N ALA A 15 4.94 15.74 -4.40
CA ALA A 15 4.78 14.59 -5.29
C ALA A 15 4.16 13.39 -4.54
N GLY A 16 4.62 13.11 -3.31
CA GLY A 16 4.11 12.04 -2.49
C GLY A 16 2.65 12.26 -2.07
N GLY A 17 2.30 13.48 -1.66
CA GLY A 17 0.92 13.84 -1.34
C GLY A 17 -0.01 13.71 -2.55
N ALA A 18 0.40 14.19 -3.72
CA ALA A 18 -0.35 14.05 -4.96
C ALA A 18 -0.51 12.59 -5.38
N ALA A 19 0.54 11.78 -5.28
CA ALA A 19 0.50 10.35 -5.57
C ALA A 19 -0.40 9.59 -4.57
N GLY A 20 -0.31 9.92 -3.28
CA GLY A 20 -1.16 9.35 -2.23
C GLY A 20 -2.64 9.68 -2.45
N LEU A 21 -2.94 10.93 -2.81
CA LEU A 21 -4.31 11.34 -3.16
C LEU A 21 -4.83 10.57 -4.38
N ALA A 22 -4.03 10.49 -5.45
CA ALA A 22 -4.40 9.74 -6.65
C ALA A 22 -4.63 8.25 -6.34
N ALA A 23 -3.76 7.63 -5.52
CA ALA A 23 -3.91 6.25 -5.09
C ALA A 23 -5.16 6.04 -4.22
N GLY A 24 -5.43 6.94 -3.27
CA GLY A 24 -6.62 6.90 -2.43
C GLY A 24 -7.91 7.02 -3.23
N LEU A 25 -7.96 7.96 -4.19
CA LEU A 25 -9.12 8.12 -5.09
C LEU A 25 -9.28 6.91 -6.01
N PHE A 26 -8.18 6.39 -6.57
CA PHE A 26 -8.23 5.18 -7.37
C PHE A 26 -8.80 4.01 -6.57
N SER A 27 -8.32 3.80 -5.35
CA SER A 27 -8.82 2.74 -4.46
C SER A 27 -10.30 2.92 -4.17
N LEU A 28 -10.73 4.15 -3.85
CA LEU A 28 -12.13 4.45 -3.56
C LEU A 28 -13.05 4.19 -4.76
N LEU A 29 -12.60 4.51 -5.97
CA LEU A 29 -13.45 4.43 -7.17
C LEU A 29 -13.44 3.03 -7.81
N LEU A 30 -12.33 2.30 -7.73
CA LEU A 30 -12.16 1.02 -8.43
C LEU A 30 -12.05 -0.18 -7.48
N ALA A 31 -11.33 -0.07 -6.36
CA ALA A 31 -11.13 -1.18 -5.46
C ALA A 31 -12.32 -1.41 -4.52
N GLU A 32 -12.91 -0.35 -3.97
CA GLU A 32 -14.05 -0.44 -3.05
C GLU A 32 -15.29 -1.13 -3.67
N PRO A 33 -15.71 -0.85 -4.90
CA PRO A 33 -16.84 -1.56 -5.50
C PRO A 33 -16.60 -3.05 -5.71
N LEU A 34 -15.34 -3.46 -5.91
CA LEU A 34 -14.96 -4.87 -6.01
C LEU A 34 -14.98 -5.54 -4.64
N MET A 35 -14.50 -4.84 -3.61
CA MET A 35 -14.55 -5.27 -2.21
C MET A 35 -15.99 -5.49 -1.75
N ASP A 36 -16.88 -4.54 -2.01
CA ASP A 36 -18.30 -4.63 -1.66
C ASP A 36 -18.98 -5.84 -2.33
N ARG A 37 -18.57 -6.19 -3.55
CA ARG A 37 -19.06 -7.40 -4.23
C ARG A 37 -18.54 -8.67 -3.57
N ALA A 38 -17.26 -8.70 -3.18
CA ALA A 38 -16.66 -9.85 -2.50
C ALA A 38 -17.33 -10.11 -1.15
N ILE A 39 -17.57 -9.06 -0.35
CA ILE A 39 -18.26 -9.15 0.93
C ILE A 39 -19.68 -9.71 0.75
N ARG A 40 -20.46 -9.19 -0.20
CA ARG A 40 -21.81 -9.68 -0.48
C ARG A 40 -21.84 -11.16 -0.90
N LEU A 41 -20.85 -11.62 -1.65
CA LEU A 41 -20.73 -13.02 -2.04
C LEU A 41 -20.40 -13.92 -0.84
N GLU A 42 -19.57 -13.44 0.08
CA GLU A 42 -19.23 -14.15 1.29
C GLU A 42 -20.44 -14.26 2.24
N GLU A 43 -21.17 -13.16 2.43
CA GLU A 43 -22.43 -13.14 3.19
C GLU A 43 -23.47 -14.11 2.62
N ALA A 44 -23.63 -14.14 1.28
CA ALA A 44 -24.56 -15.07 0.63
C ALA A 44 -24.16 -16.54 0.86
N ARG A 45 -22.87 -16.87 0.74
CA ARG A 45 -22.37 -18.23 1.03
C ARG A 45 -22.59 -18.62 2.49
N SER A 46 -22.27 -17.73 3.42
CA SER A 46 -22.47 -17.97 4.84
C SER A 46 -23.94 -18.22 5.17
N ALA A 47 -24.85 -17.46 4.53
CA ALA A 47 -26.29 -17.67 4.70
C ALA A 47 -26.77 -19.04 4.16
N GLU A 48 -26.22 -19.50 3.03
CA GLU A 48 -26.50 -20.83 2.46
C GLU A 48 -25.99 -21.96 3.37
N GLU A 49 -24.77 -21.84 3.91
CA GLU A 49 -24.18 -22.80 4.84
C GLU A 49 -25.00 -22.92 6.13
N HIS A 50 -25.47 -21.80 6.66
CA HIS A 50 -26.40 -21.83 7.83
C HIS A 50 -27.74 -22.45 7.53
N ALA A 51 -28.26 -22.28 6.32
CA ALA A 51 -29.52 -22.91 5.91
C ALA A 51 -29.40 -24.42 5.76
N HIS A 52 -28.22 -24.96 5.48
CA HIS A 52 -27.95 -26.39 5.33
C HIS A 52 -27.47 -27.10 6.62
N GLY A 53 -27.50 -26.42 7.79
CA GLY A 53 -27.31 -27.07 9.09
C GLY A 53 -25.90 -27.50 9.43
N ALA A 54 -24.88 -26.96 8.77
CA ALA A 54 -23.50 -27.08 9.21
C ALA A 54 -23.33 -26.28 10.50
N ALA A 55 -22.80 -26.91 11.55
CA ALA A 55 -22.61 -26.31 12.86
C ALA A 55 -21.86 -24.98 12.73
N ALA A 56 -22.45 -23.91 13.27
CA ALA A 56 -21.97 -22.56 13.23
C ALA A 56 -20.56 -22.50 13.77
N THR A 57 -19.58 -22.48 12.87
CA THR A 57 -18.32 -21.82 13.15
C THR A 57 -18.69 -20.35 13.25
N ALA A 58 -18.60 -19.78 14.45
CA ALA A 58 -18.98 -18.42 14.75
C ALA A 58 -18.28 -17.50 13.75
N VAL A 59 -19.01 -17.06 12.72
CA VAL A 59 -18.66 -15.90 11.96
C VAL A 59 -18.68 -14.77 12.97
N GLN A 60 -17.52 -14.33 13.42
CA GLN A 60 -17.42 -13.12 14.23
C GLN A 60 -17.98 -12.01 13.34
N HIS A 61 -19.24 -11.66 13.57
CA HIS A 61 -19.73 -10.36 13.15
C HIS A 61 -18.83 -9.35 13.85
N HIS A 62 -17.82 -8.89 13.16
CA HIS A 62 -17.11 -7.71 13.58
C HIS A 62 -18.16 -6.59 13.52
N GLU A 63 -18.67 -6.21 14.69
CA GLU A 63 -19.44 -4.97 14.79
C GLU A 63 -18.61 -3.90 14.08
N GLU A 64 -19.14 -3.35 13.00
CA GLU A 64 -18.46 -2.28 12.27
C GLU A 64 -18.34 -1.08 13.22
N LEU A 65 -17.17 -0.91 13.83
CA LEU A 65 -16.86 0.18 14.76
C LEU A 65 -17.00 1.56 14.09
N PHE A 66 -16.94 1.59 12.77
CA PHE A 66 -17.00 2.82 11.97
C PHE A 66 -17.97 2.65 10.80
N SER A 67 -18.73 3.73 10.52
CA SER A 67 -19.58 3.77 9.34
C SER A 67 -18.76 3.67 8.05
N ARG A 68 -19.35 3.14 6.98
CA ARG A 68 -18.68 3.02 5.66
C ARG A 68 -18.15 4.37 5.15
N SER A 69 -18.85 5.46 5.36
CA SER A 69 -18.37 6.79 4.99
C SER A 69 -17.11 7.19 5.74
N THR A 70 -17.02 6.85 7.03
CA THR A 70 -15.81 7.09 7.84
C THR A 70 -14.64 6.21 7.34
N GLN A 71 -14.90 4.98 6.96
CA GLN A 71 -13.89 4.08 6.38
C GLN A 71 -13.35 4.61 5.05
N HIS A 72 -14.22 5.08 4.14
CA HIS A 72 -13.81 5.68 2.87
C HIS A 72 -12.98 6.95 3.06
N PHE A 73 -13.38 7.82 3.98
CA PHE A 73 -12.60 9.00 4.32
C PHE A 73 -11.24 8.62 4.90
N GLY A 74 -11.21 7.67 5.85
CA GLY A 74 -10.00 7.15 6.45
C GLY A 74 -9.03 6.55 5.42
N LEU A 75 -9.53 5.82 4.43
CA LEU A 75 -8.74 5.27 3.33
C LEU A 75 -7.99 6.35 2.54
N VAL A 76 -8.69 7.42 2.15
CA VAL A 76 -8.06 8.51 1.39
C VAL A 76 -7.04 9.26 2.25
N VAL A 77 -7.39 9.58 3.50
CA VAL A 77 -6.47 10.25 4.44
C VAL A 77 -5.22 9.41 4.67
N THR A 78 -5.38 8.11 4.93
CA THR A 78 -4.25 7.19 5.13
C THR A 78 -3.38 7.10 3.89
N ALA A 79 -3.97 7.02 2.70
CA ALA A 79 -3.22 7.00 1.45
C ALA A 79 -2.41 8.28 1.23
N VAL A 80 -2.97 9.46 1.55
CA VAL A 80 -2.26 10.74 1.47
C VAL A 80 -1.11 10.80 2.48
N VAL A 81 -1.35 10.43 3.74
CA VAL A 81 -0.31 10.42 4.78
C VAL A 81 0.83 9.45 4.43
N ALA A 82 0.49 8.25 3.96
CA ALA A 82 1.47 7.28 3.48
C ALA A 82 2.26 7.83 2.28
N GLY A 83 1.57 8.46 1.33
CA GLY A 83 2.20 9.11 0.18
C GLY A 83 3.18 10.22 0.59
N LEU A 84 2.80 11.08 1.54
CA LEU A 84 3.69 12.11 2.10
C LEU A 84 4.94 11.49 2.74
N ALA A 85 4.76 10.45 3.56
CA ALA A 85 5.88 9.76 4.21
C ALA A 85 6.82 9.11 3.18
N LEU A 86 6.28 8.41 2.19
CA LEU A 86 7.06 7.83 1.09
C LEU A 86 7.77 8.88 0.25
N GLY A 87 7.14 10.03 0.02
CA GLY A 87 7.75 11.17 -0.68
C GLY A 87 8.96 11.75 0.07
N VAL A 88 8.88 11.85 1.39
CA VAL A 88 10.02 12.25 2.25
C VAL A 88 11.13 11.21 2.19
N LEU A 89 10.80 9.93 2.38
CA LEU A 89 11.79 8.84 2.32
C LEU A 89 12.49 8.80 0.96
N PHE A 90 11.74 8.94 -0.12
CA PHE A 90 12.29 9.02 -1.48
C PHE A 90 13.24 10.18 -1.64
N ALA A 91 12.87 11.39 -1.17
CA ALA A 91 13.71 12.58 -1.25
C ALA A 91 15.01 12.41 -0.47
N LEU A 92 14.95 11.81 0.73
CA LEU A 92 16.13 11.54 1.55
C LEU A 92 17.05 10.51 0.91
N ALA A 93 16.50 9.39 0.44
CA ALA A 93 17.25 8.34 -0.24
C ALA A 93 17.89 8.86 -1.53
N TYR A 94 17.15 9.63 -2.33
CA TYR A 94 17.65 10.28 -3.52
C TYR A 94 18.79 11.25 -3.20
N ALA A 95 18.65 12.08 -2.17
CA ALA A 95 19.70 13.00 -1.73
C ALA A 95 20.95 12.23 -1.30
N LEU A 96 20.81 11.14 -0.55
CA LEU A 96 21.91 10.32 -0.06
C LEU A 96 22.71 9.69 -1.20
N VAL A 97 22.02 9.09 -2.18
CA VAL A 97 22.64 8.47 -3.35
C VAL A 97 23.35 9.53 -4.22
N HIS A 98 22.71 10.67 -4.48
CA HIS A 98 23.26 11.71 -5.35
C HIS A 98 24.37 12.54 -4.71
N ARG A 99 24.44 12.60 -3.38
CA ARG A 99 25.60 13.23 -2.69
C ARG A 99 26.92 12.52 -2.99
N ARG A 100 26.87 11.22 -3.28
CA ARG A 100 28.06 10.40 -3.59
C ARG A 100 28.45 10.43 -5.06
N THR A 101 27.51 10.68 -5.96
CA THR A 101 27.72 10.51 -7.40
C THR A 101 28.00 11.81 -8.15
N GLY A 102 27.88 13.00 -7.54
CA GLY A 102 28.32 14.30 -8.07
C GLY A 102 27.74 14.75 -9.41
N LEU A 103 26.72 14.12 -9.92
CA LEU A 103 26.32 14.17 -11.31
C LEU A 103 25.02 14.99 -11.52
N ALA A 104 25.19 16.19 -12.09
CA ALA A 104 24.09 17.13 -12.37
C ALA A 104 23.35 16.90 -13.70
N ASP A 105 23.86 16.03 -14.58
CA ASP A 105 23.45 15.97 -15.99
C ASP A 105 22.17 15.18 -16.24
N ARG A 106 21.05 15.50 -16.00
CA ARG A 106 19.73 14.86 -16.26
C ARG A 106 19.01 14.43 -14.97
N PRO A 107 18.67 15.38 -14.10
CA PRO A 107 18.08 15.06 -12.79
C PRO A 107 16.74 14.31 -12.90
N TRP A 108 15.94 14.61 -13.93
CA TRP A 108 14.64 13.97 -14.18
C TRP A 108 14.78 12.47 -14.51
N GLN A 109 15.67 12.13 -15.43
CA GLN A 109 15.88 10.72 -15.82
C GLN A 109 16.38 9.88 -14.66
N ARG A 110 17.23 10.47 -13.81
CA ARG A 110 17.73 9.79 -12.61
C ARG A 110 16.64 9.61 -11.54
N ALA A 111 15.81 10.62 -11.33
CA ALA A 111 14.69 10.50 -10.42
C ALA A 111 13.73 9.40 -10.88
N LEU A 112 13.44 9.32 -12.18
CA LEU A 112 12.62 8.25 -12.75
C LEU A 112 13.29 6.86 -12.61
N ALA A 113 14.57 6.76 -12.93
CA ALA A 113 15.30 5.49 -12.80
C ALA A 113 15.36 5.02 -11.34
N PHE A 114 15.62 5.94 -10.41
CA PHE A 114 15.61 5.65 -8.99
C PHE A 114 14.22 5.25 -8.48
N GLY A 115 13.17 5.95 -8.94
CA GLY A 115 11.79 5.61 -8.63
C GLY A 115 11.38 4.25 -9.18
N ALA A 116 11.77 3.93 -10.42
CA ALA A 116 11.51 2.62 -11.01
C ALA A 116 12.24 1.50 -10.27
N ALA A 117 13.51 1.71 -9.90
CA ALA A 117 14.27 0.74 -9.10
C ALA A 117 13.63 0.52 -7.72
N ALA A 118 13.24 1.61 -7.03
CA ALA A 118 12.55 1.53 -5.74
C ALA A 118 11.20 0.79 -5.86
N PHE A 119 10.42 1.07 -6.90
CA PHE A 119 9.16 0.37 -7.16
C PHE A 119 9.38 -1.14 -7.37
N VAL A 120 10.38 -1.51 -8.17
CA VAL A 120 10.71 -2.93 -8.41
C VAL A 120 11.12 -3.61 -7.11
N ALA A 121 12.03 -3.00 -6.33
CA ALA A 121 12.56 -3.59 -5.11
C ALA A 121 11.53 -3.70 -3.98
N VAL A 122 10.72 -2.65 -3.76
CA VAL A 122 9.84 -2.53 -2.59
C VAL A 122 8.42 -3.03 -2.86
N SER A 123 7.96 -2.97 -4.11
CA SER A 123 6.57 -3.32 -4.45
C SER A 123 6.48 -4.52 -5.38
N LEU A 124 7.17 -4.48 -6.51
CA LEU A 124 6.99 -5.49 -7.56
C LEU A 124 7.54 -6.86 -7.13
N LEU A 125 8.79 -6.93 -6.70
CA LEU A 125 9.40 -8.21 -6.30
C LEU A 125 8.71 -8.85 -5.09
N PRO A 126 8.44 -8.14 -3.98
CA PRO A 126 7.68 -8.71 -2.88
C PRO A 126 6.25 -9.09 -3.28
N GLY A 127 5.58 -8.27 -4.10
CA GLY A 127 4.22 -8.55 -4.57
C GLY A 127 4.11 -9.77 -5.48
N LEU A 128 5.12 -10.02 -6.33
CA LEU A 128 5.17 -11.24 -7.15
C LEU A 128 5.45 -12.49 -6.32
N ARG A 129 6.25 -12.38 -5.27
CA ARG A 129 6.59 -13.51 -4.40
C ARG A 129 5.49 -13.83 -3.39
N TYR A 130 4.87 -12.80 -2.85
CA TYR A 130 3.83 -12.87 -1.82
C TYR A 130 2.63 -12.02 -2.25
N PRO A 131 1.82 -12.48 -3.22
CA PRO A 131 0.65 -11.73 -3.66
C PRO A 131 -0.32 -11.54 -2.51
N ALA A 132 -1.01 -10.41 -2.50
CA ALA A 132 -2.06 -10.14 -1.53
C ALA A 132 -3.17 -11.20 -1.66
N ASN A 133 -3.61 -11.73 -0.54
CA ASN A 133 -4.75 -12.64 -0.55
C ASN A 133 -6.04 -11.86 -0.81
N PRO A 134 -6.94 -12.40 -1.63
CA PRO A 134 -8.30 -11.88 -1.71
C PRO A 134 -8.99 -11.91 -0.33
N PRO A 135 -9.95 -11.02 -0.07
CA PRO A 135 -10.78 -11.09 1.13
C PRO A 135 -11.43 -12.47 1.28
N GLY A 136 -11.49 -12.99 2.51
CA GLY A 136 -12.06 -14.30 2.78
C GLY A 136 -11.20 -15.51 2.37
N VAL A 137 -10.00 -15.29 1.84
CA VAL A 137 -9.08 -16.37 1.44
C VAL A 137 -7.84 -16.37 2.34
N GLY A 138 -7.59 -17.46 3.00
CA GLY A 138 -6.42 -17.72 3.83
C GLY A 138 -6.71 -17.76 5.32
N ASP A 139 -5.89 -18.54 6.03
CA ASP A 139 -5.97 -18.70 7.48
C ASP A 139 -5.49 -17.42 8.18
N SER A 140 -6.33 -16.88 9.06
CA SER A 140 -6.02 -15.70 9.88
C SER A 140 -4.82 -15.94 10.80
N GLY A 141 -4.57 -17.18 11.22
CA GLY A 141 -3.39 -17.55 12.03
C GLY A 141 -2.06 -17.37 11.32
N THR A 142 -2.02 -17.29 9.99
CA THR A 142 -0.79 -17.15 9.20
C THR A 142 -0.47 -15.71 8.77
N VAL A 143 -1.27 -14.73 9.19
CA VAL A 143 -1.09 -13.32 8.77
C VAL A 143 0.26 -12.76 9.23
N ALA A 144 0.66 -13.02 10.48
CA ALA A 144 1.92 -12.52 11.03
C ALA A 144 3.14 -13.10 10.28
N ASP A 145 3.12 -14.39 9.98
CA ASP A 145 4.21 -15.05 9.25
C ASP A 145 4.32 -14.52 7.82
N ARG A 146 3.20 -14.31 7.15
CA ARG A 146 3.18 -13.72 5.79
C ARG A 146 3.70 -12.30 5.77
N GLN A 147 3.34 -11.49 6.77
CA GLN A 147 3.87 -10.13 6.91
C GLN A 147 5.37 -10.12 7.16
N ALA A 148 5.86 -11.00 8.03
CA ALA A 148 7.29 -11.14 8.31
C ALA A 148 8.08 -11.55 7.05
N LEU A 149 7.57 -12.51 6.27
CA LEU A 149 8.17 -12.94 5.00
C LEU A 149 8.16 -11.83 3.95
N TRP A 150 7.07 -11.06 3.87
CA TRP A 150 7.00 -9.90 2.98
C TRP A 150 8.02 -8.83 3.35
N LEU A 151 8.12 -8.49 4.64
CA LEU A 151 9.13 -7.54 5.14
C LEU A 151 10.55 -8.03 4.87
N ALA A 152 10.82 -9.33 5.09
CA ALA A 152 12.11 -9.92 4.78
C ALA A 152 12.44 -9.81 3.28
N ALA A 153 11.46 -10.04 2.40
CA ALA A 153 11.64 -9.88 0.95
C ALA A 153 11.96 -8.43 0.55
N VAL A 154 11.32 -7.44 1.20
CA VAL A 154 11.63 -6.01 1.01
C VAL A 154 13.06 -5.70 1.45
N VAL A 155 13.47 -6.17 2.64
CA VAL A 155 14.82 -5.91 3.18
C VAL A 155 15.91 -6.54 2.31
N ILE A 156 15.68 -7.72 1.74
CA ILE A 156 16.64 -8.42 0.86
C ILE A 156 16.69 -7.74 -0.52
N GLY A 157 15.55 -7.16 -0.98
CA GLY A 157 15.45 -6.52 -2.30
C GLY A 157 16.04 -5.10 -2.37
N VAL A 158 16.33 -4.47 -1.23
CA VAL A 158 16.89 -3.11 -1.12
C VAL A 158 18.40 -3.19 -0.88
#